data_38a1f3b73bd03fc731e8cd07bb9aa0f0
#
_entry.id   38a1f3b73bd03fc731e8cd07bb9aa0f0
#
_cell.length_a   1.000
_cell.length_b   1.000
_cell.length_c   1.000
_cell.angle_alpha   90.00
_cell.angle_beta   90.00
_cell.angle_gamma   90.00
#
_symmetry.space_group_name_H-M   'P 1'
#
loop_
_entity.id
_entity.type
_entity.pdbx_description
1 polymer ?
#
loop_
_entity_poly.entity_id
_entity_poly.type
_entity_poly.pdbx_seq_one_letter_code
_entity_poly.pdbx_strand_id
1 'polypeptide(L)'
;MRRLAAQARSARLATIDPDGRPNVVPVVFVLDDDTFYSAVDAKPKRSKQLRRLANVGDRPEGVAVLIDHYDEDWAGVWWVRLRGRGRVIEDGPERALAHDLLHRKYGQYADMPPLGDVLAVDVAEWRGWSWGPIQ
;
A
#
# COMPACT_ATOMS: atom_id res chain seq x y z
N MET A 1 1.51 16.46 4.99
CA MET A 1 1.16 15.07 5.33
C MET A 1 1.27 14.10 4.15
N ARG A 2 0.62 14.37 3.04
CA ARG A 2 0.69 13.49 1.86
C ARG A 2 2.11 13.27 1.35
N ARG A 3 2.94 14.31 1.36
CA ARG A 3 4.35 14.22 0.95
C ARG A 3 5.12 13.25 1.85
N LEU A 4 4.95 13.35 3.17
CA LEU A 4 5.60 12.45 4.12
C LEU A 4 5.15 11.00 3.89
N ALA A 5 3.86 10.80 3.70
CA ALA A 5 3.31 9.48 3.40
C ALA A 5 3.92 8.92 2.11
N ALA A 6 4.00 9.71 1.05
CA ALA A 6 4.54 9.27 -0.24
C ALA A 6 6.02 8.90 -0.17
N GLN A 7 6.78 9.52 0.72
CA GLN A 7 8.22 9.25 0.89
C GLN A 7 8.50 8.06 1.81
N ALA A 8 7.53 7.59 2.58
CA ALA A 8 7.72 6.46 3.47
C ALA A 8 8.09 5.20 2.69
N ARG A 9 8.88 4.34 3.31
CA ARG A 9 9.45 3.16 2.63
C ARG A 9 8.59 1.92 2.76
N SER A 10 7.64 1.92 3.65
CA SER A 10 6.69 0.82 3.83
C SER A 10 5.39 1.33 4.43
N ALA A 11 4.36 0.55 4.28
CA ALA A 11 3.05 0.80 4.86
C ALA A 11 2.50 -0.48 5.47
N ARG A 12 1.45 -0.35 6.26
CA ARG A 12 0.69 -1.49 6.79
C ARG A 12 -0.64 -1.54 6.05
N LEU A 13 -0.89 -2.68 5.41
CA LEU A 13 -2.12 -2.91 4.66
C LEU A 13 -3.01 -3.85 5.46
N ALA A 14 -4.22 -3.41 5.74
CA ALA A 14 -5.25 -4.21 6.38
C ALA A 14 -6.29 -4.65 5.35
N THR A 15 -6.64 -5.92 5.38
CA THR A 15 -7.71 -6.53 4.59
C THR A 15 -8.54 -7.43 5.49
N ILE A 16 -9.67 -7.91 5.00
CA ILE A 16 -10.59 -8.77 5.77
C ILE A 16 -10.57 -10.16 5.16
N ASP A 17 -10.28 -11.16 6.00
CA ASP A 17 -10.33 -12.57 5.64
C ASP A 17 -11.77 -13.04 5.41
N PRO A 18 -11.98 -14.19 4.71
CA PRO A 18 -13.32 -14.72 4.48
C PRO A 18 -14.14 -14.99 5.74
N ASP A 19 -13.46 -15.26 6.87
CA ASP A 19 -14.11 -15.46 8.17
C ASP A 19 -14.35 -14.15 8.94
N GLY A 20 -14.12 -13.00 8.31
CA GLY A 20 -14.36 -11.69 8.91
C GLY A 20 -13.24 -11.17 9.79
N ARG A 21 -12.10 -11.85 9.85
CA ARG A 21 -10.97 -11.39 10.67
C ARG A 21 -10.10 -10.38 9.91
N PRO A 22 -9.59 -9.36 10.62
CA PRO A 22 -8.62 -8.45 10.02
C PRO A 22 -7.28 -9.16 9.80
N ASN A 23 -6.68 -8.89 8.65
CA ASN A 23 -5.34 -9.33 8.29
C ASN A 23 -4.49 -8.09 8.04
N VAL A 24 -3.31 -8.00 8.65
CA VAL A 24 -2.42 -6.84 8.53
C VAL A 24 -1.04 -7.30 8.13
N VAL A 25 -0.52 -6.72 7.05
CA VAL A 25 0.81 -7.06 6.53
C VAL A 25 1.59 -5.80 6.17
N PRO A 26 2.92 -5.80 6.31
CA PRO A 26 3.74 -4.74 5.76
C PRO A 26 3.83 -4.89 4.24
N VAL A 27 3.82 -3.77 3.55
CA VAL A 27 3.94 -3.73 2.09
C VAL A 27 4.84 -2.58 1.67
N VAL A 28 5.48 -2.72 0.52
CA VAL A 28 6.05 -1.61 -0.22
C VAL A 28 4.98 -1.03 -1.14
N PHE A 29 5.05 0.26 -1.42
CA PHE A 29 3.95 0.95 -2.09
C PHE A 29 4.40 2.20 -2.80
N VAL A 30 3.52 2.71 -3.65
CA VAL A 30 3.62 4.04 -4.22
C VAL A 30 2.25 4.72 -4.18
N LEU A 31 2.26 6.03 -3.99
CA LEU A 31 1.06 6.86 -4.08
C LEU A 31 1.12 7.66 -5.38
N ASP A 32 0.03 7.62 -6.12
CA ASP A 32 -0.22 8.45 -7.30
C ASP A 32 -1.53 9.18 -7.06
N ASP A 33 -1.46 10.45 -6.67
CA ASP A 33 -2.59 11.24 -6.17
C ASP A 33 -3.40 10.48 -5.11
N ASP A 34 -4.63 10.13 -5.42
CA ASP A 34 -5.54 9.43 -4.52
C ASP A 34 -5.57 7.92 -4.75
N THR A 35 -4.55 7.38 -5.41
CA THR A 35 -4.43 5.93 -5.60
C THR A 35 -3.17 5.39 -4.94
N PHE A 36 -3.35 4.37 -4.12
CA PHE A 36 -2.27 3.60 -3.50
C PHE A 36 -2.06 2.33 -4.32
N TYR A 37 -0.81 2.05 -4.67
CA TYR A 37 -0.44 0.82 -5.39
C TYR A 37 0.56 0.02 -4.60
N SER A 38 0.34 -1.28 -4.53
CA SER A 38 1.30 -2.27 -4.06
C SER A 38 1.28 -3.46 -5.00
N ALA A 39 2.44 -4.00 -5.34
CA ALA A 39 2.51 -5.14 -6.23
C ALA A 39 2.92 -6.39 -5.47
N VAL A 40 2.46 -7.54 -5.94
CA VAL A 40 2.97 -8.81 -5.50
C VAL A 40 4.24 -9.13 -6.27
N ASP A 41 5.20 -9.79 -5.61
CA ASP A 41 6.43 -10.22 -6.26
C ASP A 41 6.13 -11.32 -7.29
N ALA A 42 6.84 -11.30 -8.40
CA ALA A 42 6.71 -12.33 -9.43
C ALA A 42 7.17 -13.71 -8.94
N LYS A 43 7.99 -13.76 -7.89
CA LYS A 43 8.34 -15.03 -7.23
C LYS A 43 7.24 -15.40 -6.23
N PRO A 44 6.64 -16.57 -6.40
CA PRO A 44 5.51 -16.92 -5.55
C PRO A 44 5.95 -17.43 -4.18
N LYS A 45 5.86 -16.61 -3.16
CA LYS A 45 5.46 -17.07 -1.83
C LYS A 45 3.93 -17.00 -1.82
N ARG A 46 3.34 -17.95 -2.52
CA ARG A 46 2.03 -17.81 -3.14
C ARG A 46 0.86 -17.68 -2.19
N SER A 47 0.89 -18.30 -1.01
CA SER A 47 -0.32 -18.39 -0.21
C SER A 47 -0.70 -17.07 0.47
N LYS A 48 0.29 -16.31 0.99
CA LYS A 48 0.02 -15.04 1.69
C LYS A 48 -0.30 -13.89 0.75
N GLN A 49 0.39 -13.84 -0.39
CA GLN A 49 0.17 -12.77 -1.39
C GLN A 49 -1.16 -12.96 -2.11
N LEU A 50 -1.49 -14.20 -2.46
CA LEU A 50 -2.77 -14.53 -3.10
C LEU A 50 -3.94 -14.31 -2.14
N ARG A 51 -3.78 -14.59 -0.85
CA ARG A 51 -4.83 -14.31 0.15
C ARG A 51 -5.15 -12.82 0.23
N ARG A 52 -4.14 -11.97 0.23
CA ARG A 52 -4.31 -10.52 0.24
C ARG A 52 -5.11 -10.04 -0.96
N LEU A 53 -4.78 -10.53 -2.16
CA LEU A 53 -5.51 -10.20 -3.39
C LEU A 53 -6.93 -10.71 -3.34
N ALA A 54 -7.14 -11.95 -2.89
CA ALA A 54 -8.48 -12.52 -2.76
C ALA A 54 -9.34 -11.75 -1.76
N ASN A 55 -8.77 -11.36 -0.62
CA ASN A 55 -9.46 -10.57 0.39
C ASN A 55 -9.95 -9.23 -0.19
N VAL A 56 -9.11 -8.57 -0.97
CA VAL A 56 -9.46 -7.29 -1.62
C VAL A 56 -10.54 -7.51 -2.67
N GLY A 57 -10.44 -8.57 -3.47
CA GLY A 57 -11.45 -8.90 -4.48
C GLY A 57 -12.82 -9.19 -3.87
N ASP A 58 -12.84 -9.93 -2.76
CA ASP A 58 -14.08 -10.33 -2.09
C ASP A 58 -14.69 -9.21 -1.24
N ARG A 59 -13.83 -8.39 -0.63
CA ARG A 59 -14.26 -7.30 0.26
C ARG A 59 -13.49 -6.02 -0.07
N PRO A 60 -13.80 -5.39 -1.20
CA PRO A 60 -13.04 -4.23 -1.67
C PRO A 60 -13.12 -3.01 -0.74
N GLU A 61 -14.16 -2.92 0.09
CA GLU A 61 -14.33 -1.82 1.04
C GLU A 61 -13.75 -2.13 2.42
N GLY A 62 -13.28 -3.36 2.63
CA GLY A 62 -12.62 -3.80 3.86
C GLY A 62 -11.12 -3.52 3.89
N VAL A 63 -10.67 -2.47 3.23
CA VAL A 63 -9.25 -2.16 3.04
C VAL A 63 -8.90 -0.88 3.78
N ALA A 64 -7.81 -0.93 4.54
CA ALA A 64 -7.22 0.27 5.14
C ALA A 64 -5.70 0.20 5.02
N VAL A 65 -5.07 1.36 4.94
CA VAL A 65 -3.62 1.50 4.88
C VAL A 65 -3.17 2.45 5.99
N LEU A 66 -2.14 2.06 6.72
CA LEU A 66 -1.49 2.91 7.70
C LEU A 66 -0.05 3.16 7.28
N ILE A 67 0.31 4.42 7.19
CA ILE A 67 1.68 4.88 6.93
C ILE A 67 2.07 5.72 8.13
N ASP A 68 3.17 5.37 8.79
CA ASP A 68 3.55 6.03 10.02
C ASP A 68 5.05 6.18 10.14
N HIS A 69 5.44 7.10 10.99
CA HIS A 69 6.81 7.28 11.44
C HIS A 69 6.80 7.48 12.95
N TYR A 70 7.54 6.63 13.64
CA TYR A 70 7.74 6.75 15.07
C TYR A 70 9.19 7.16 15.37
N ASP A 71 9.35 8.07 16.32
CA ASP A 71 10.65 8.61 16.68
C ASP A 71 10.73 8.74 18.21
N GLU A 72 11.89 8.53 18.80
CA GLU A 72 12.15 8.78 20.22
C GLU A 72 11.85 10.24 20.57
N ASP A 73 12.18 11.17 19.69
CA ASP A 73 11.69 12.54 19.77
C ASP A 73 10.27 12.58 19.20
N TRP A 74 9.29 12.67 20.06
CA TRP A 74 7.90 12.62 19.69
C TRP A 74 7.45 13.74 18.76
N ALA A 75 8.21 14.84 18.69
CA ALA A 75 7.95 15.89 17.71
C ALA A 75 8.03 15.38 16.26
N GLY A 76 8.74 14.27 16.02
CA GLY A 76 8.85 13.64 14.72
C GLY A 76 7.77 12.58 14.44
N VAL A 77 6.89 12.29 15.40
CA VAL A 77 5.88 11.22 15.22
C VAL A 77 4.70 11.71 14.40
N TRP A 78 4.32 10.93 13.40
CA TRP A 78 3.14 11.18 12.58
C TRP A 78 2.57 9.87 12.05
N TRP A 79 1.29 9.88 11.69
CA TRP A 79 0.67 8.80 10.93
C TRP A 79 -0.36 9.34 9.96
N VAL A 80 -0.58 8.59 8.88
CA VAL A 80 -1.62 8.82 7.89
C VAL A 80 -2.35 7.50 7.67
N ARG A 81 -3.65 7.54 7.72
CA ARG A 81 -4.51 6.40 7.41
C ARG A 81 -5.32 6.66 6.17
N LEU A 82 -5.31 5.71 5.26
CA LEU A 82 -6.07 5.74 4.03
C LEU A 82 -7.18 4.71 4.11
N ARG A 83 -8.37 5.10 3.72
CA ARG A 83 -9.50 4.19 3.50
C ARG A 83 -10.06 4.43 2.12
N GLY A 84 -10.52 3.36 1.48
CA GLY A 84 -11.06 3.46 0.14
C GLY A 84 -11.49 2.11 -0.38
N ARG A 85 -11.57 2.03 -1.70
CA ARG A 85 -11.98 0.81 -2.39
C ARG A 85 -10.77 0.12 -2.99
N GLY A 86 -10.57 -1.14 -2.62
CA GLY A 86 -9.50 -1.98 -3.16
C GLY A 86 -9.88 -2.56 -4.52
N ARG A 87 -8.87 -2.74 -5.36
CA ARG A 87 -8.97 -3.37 -6.67
C ARG A 87 -7.74 -4.22 -6.92
N VAL A 88 -7.90 -5.28 -7.70
CA VAL A 88 -6.78 -6.07 -8.19
C VAL A 88 -6.61 -5.79 -9.68
N ILE A 89 -5.40 -5.45 -10.10
CA ILE A 89 -5.08 -5.13 -11.49
C ILE A 89 -4.16 -6.21 -12.03
N GLU A 90 -4.67 -7.00 -12.95
CA GLU A 90 -3.98 -8.17 -13.49
C GLU A 90 -3.24 -7.87 -14.79
N ASP A 91 -3.64 -6.82 -15.50
CA ASP A 91 -3.07 -6.43 -16.79
C ASP A 91 -3.38 -4.96 -17.11
N GLY A 92 -2.92 -4.52 -18.28
CA GLY A 92 -3.29 -3.24 -18.86
C GLY A 92 -2.40 -2.06 -18.46
N PRO A 93 -2.74 -0.86 -18.95
CA PRO A 93 -1.91 0.33 -18.79
C PRO A 93 -1.73 0.77 -17.35
N GLU A 94 -2.74 0.61 -16.51
CA GLU A 94 -2.65 0.99 -15.10
C GLU A 94 -1.68 0.08 -14.33
N ARG A 95 -1.65 -1.22 -14.66
CA ARG A 95 -0.67 -2.13 -14.08
C ARG A 95 0.75 -1.72 -14.47
N ALA A 96 0.96 -1.38 -15.73
CA ALA A 96 2.25 -0.92 -16.23
C ALA A 96 2.68 0.39 -15.56
N LEU A 97 1.77 1.33 -15.36
CA LEU A 97 2.03 2.57 -14.63
C LEU A 97 2.45 2.29 -13.19
N ALA A 98 1.72 1.44 -12.49
CA ALA A 98 2.04 1.09 -11.11
C ALA A 98 3.42 0.44 -10.99
N HIS A 99 3.75 -0.50 -11.89
CA HIS A 99 5.07 -1.12 -11.94
C HIS A 99 6.19 -0.08 -12.17
N ASP A 100 5.98 0.85 -13.10
CA ASP A 100 6.95 1.90 -13.39
C ASP A 100 7.19 2.81 -12.18
N LEU A 101 6.13 3.24 -11.52
CA LEU A 101 6.22 4.07 -10.32
C LEU A 101 6.92 3.34 -9.16
N LEU A 102 6.66 2.06 -8.98
CA LEU A 102 7.32 1.25 -7.96
C LEU A 102 8.81 1.07 -8.27
N HIS A 103 9.16 0.81 -9.53
CA HIS A 103 10.55 0.70 -9.95
C HIS A 103 11.32 2.01 -9.72
N ARG A 104 10.71 3.16 -9.96
CA ARG A 104 11.33 4.46 -9.71
C ARG A 104 11.54 4.72 -8.23
N LYS A 105 10.61 4.31 -7.40
CA LYS A 105 10.70 4.53 -5.94
C LYS A 105 11.68 3.59 -5.26
N TYR A 106 11.73 2.33 -5.69
CA TYR A 106 12.52 1.27 -5.05
C TYR A 106 13.60 0.76 -5.99
N GLY A 107 14.85 1.19 -5.75
CA GLY A 107 15.99 0.86 -6.62
C GLY A 107 16.26 -0.65 -6.74
N GLN A 108 15.95 -1.43 -5.69
CA GLN A 108 16.14 -2.87 -5.72
C GLN A 108 15.26 -3.60 -6.75
N TYR A 109 14.22 -2.98 -7.25
CA TYR A 109 13.40 -3.56 -8.33
C TYR A 109 14.10 -3.53 -9.70
N ALA A 110 15.17 -2.75 -9.85
CA ALA A 110 15.92 -2.70 -11.11
C ALA A 110 16.52 -4.06 -11.50
N ASP A 111 16.90 -4.88 -10.52
CA ASP A 111 17.54 -6.18 -10.72
C ASP A 111 16.62 -7.35 -10.41
N MET A 112 15.33 -7.11 -10.26
CA MET A 112 14.34 -8.14 -9.95
C MET A 112 13.51 -8.51 -11.18
N PRO A 113 12.90 -9.73 -11.20
CA PRO A 113 11.92 -10.09 -12.21
C PRO A 113 10.77 -9.09 -12.26
N PRO A 114 10.03 -9.03 -13.38
CA PRO A 114 8.84 -8.19 -13.45
C PRO A 114 7.88 -8.46 -12.28
N LEU A 115 7.29 -7.41 -11.75
CA LEU A 115 6.29 -7.52 -10.69
C LEU A 115 5.02 -8.20 -11.23
N GLY A 116 4.30 -8.87 -10.32
CA GLY A 116 3.05 -9.53 -10.63
C GLY A 116 1.85 -8.60 -10.59
N ASP A 117 0.73 -9.13 -10.13
CA ASP A 117 -0.51 -8.38 -10.00
C ASP A 117 -0.35 -7.20 -9.04
N VAL A 118 -1.11 -6.15 -9.29
CA VAL A 118 -1.10 -4.93 -8.50
C VAL A 118 -2.37 -4.86 -7.67
N LEU A 119 -2.19 -4.55 -6.39
CA LEU A 119 -3.29 -4.19 -5.52
C LEU A 119 -3.36 -2.68 -5.49
N ALA A 120 -4.51 -2.14 -5.88
CA ALA A 120 -4.77 -0.70 -5.86
C ALA A 120 -5.83 -0.38 -4.81
N VAL A 121 -5.68 0.77 -4.16
CA VAL A 121 -6.72 1.34 -3.31
C VAL A 121 -7.02 2.73 -3.82
N ASP A 122 -8.27 2.92 -4.28
CA ASP A 122 -8.78 4.25 -4.60
C ASP A 122 -9.19 4.92 -3.30
N VAL A 123 -8.40 5.89 -2.87
CA VAL A 123 -8.52 6.47 -1.54
C VAL A 123 -9.69 7.44 -1.51
N ALA A 124 -10.65 7.18 -0.63
CA ALA A 124 -11.81 8.04 -0.40
C ALA A 124 -11.66 8.90 0.85
N GLU A 125 -10.87 8.45 1.82
CA GLU A 125 -10.66 9.17 3.07
C GLU A 125 -9.17 9.18 3.41
N TRP A 126 -8.66 10.38 3.63
CA TRP A 126 -7.33 10.62 4.18
C TRP A 126 -7.50 11.13 5.60
N ARG A 127 -6.85 10.50 6.56
CA ARG A 127 -6.82 10.98 7.93
C ARG A 127 -5.41 10.95 8.44
N GLY A 128 -4.96 12.03 9.04
CA GLY A 128 -3.59 12.12 9.52
C GLY A 128 -3.51 12.80 10.88
N TRP A 129 -2.38 12.57 11.54
CA TRP A 129 -2.06 13.14 12.82
C TRP A 129 -0.55 13.31 12.96
N SER A 130 -0.13 14.35 13.63
CA SER A 130 1.26 14.54 14.02
C SER A 130 1.33 15.07 15.44
N TRP A 131 2.38 14.70 16.18
CA TRP A 131 2.64 15.24 17.52
C TRP A 131 2.99 16.73 17.44
N GLY A 132 3.87 17.07 16.53
CA GLY A 132 4.34 18.43 16.30
C GLY A 132 3.95 18.96 14.92
N PRO A 133 4.32 20.22 14.60
CA PRO A 133 4.02 20.76 13.28
C PRO A 133 4.77 19.98 12.19
N ILE A 134 4.10 19.78 11.06
CA ILE A 134 4.70 19.21 9.85
C ILE A 134 5.49 20.31 9.15
N GLN A 135 6.75 20.01 8.89
CA GLN A 135 7.64 20.92 8.17
C GLN A 135 7.72 20.60 6.69
#